data_909e1ec61f1636c2a6ac1587eba4fac2
#
_entry.id   909e1ec61f1636c2a6ac1587eba4fac2
#
_cell.length_a   1.000
_cell.length_b   1.000
_cell.length_c   1.000
_cell.angle_alpha   90.00
_cell.angle_beta   90.00
_cell.angle_gamma   90.00
#
_symmetry.space_group_name_H-M   'P 1'
#
loop_
_entity.id
_entity.type
_entity.pdbx_description
1 polymer ?
#
loop_
_entity_poly.entity_id
_entity_poly.type
_entity_poly.pdbx_seq_one_letter_code
_entity_poly.pdbx_strand_id
1 'polypeptide(L)'
;MDILDIIGIIGAIASVVGAIVAFNQKKQAEDAKKATEAARDATIAAKEKFFQNIQYEDFAKFKKECDKFCETLRLASSGKQAQGRSKNYLESELEKFVTKLNDAISNASGEKRLKLEKYYRKLQDDRPKVQSDKTETIKEVLDDVRVLSRLIADIQMTNKLSL
;
A
#
# COMPACT_ATOMS: atom_id res chain seq x y z
N MET A 1 23.85 -51.23 56.26
CA MET A 1 23.39 -50.59 55.03
C MET A 1 23.90 -51.42 53.87
N ASP A 2 23.00 -52.15 53.20
CA ASP A 2 23.39 -53.06 52.13
C ASP A 2 23.75 -52.33 50.87
N ILE A 3 24.63 -52.90 50.06
CA ILE A 3 25.04 -52.32 48.74
C ILE A 3 23.80 -51.99 47.86
N LEU A 4 22.75 -52.81 47.97
CA LEU A 4 21.47 -52.60 47.29
C LEU A 4 20.76 -51.34 47.77
N ASP A 5 20.82 -50.97 49.04
CA ASP A 5 20.23 -49.72 49.54
C ASP A 5 20.94 -48.50 48.98
N ILE A 6 22.25 -48.55 48.82
CA ILE A 6 23.06 -47.47 48.27
C ILE A 6 22.75 -47.27 46.79
N ILE A 7 22.64 -48.36 46.03
CA ILE A 7 22.25 -48.29 44.59
C ILE A 7 20.83 -47.72 44.42
N GLY A 8 19.90 -48.11 45.31
CA GLY A 8 18.55 -47.59 45.31
C GLY A 8 18.49 -46.07 45.57
N ILE A 9 19.27 -45.58 46.53
CA ILE A 9 19.36 -44.17 46.87
C ILE A 9 19.95 -43.32 45.67
N ILE A 10 21.02 -43.82 45.05
CA ILE A 10 21.66 -43.18 43.91
C ILE A 10 20.70 -43.15 42.75
N GLY A 11 19.95 -44.20 42.44
CA GLY A 11 18.94 -44.25 41.41
C GLY A 11 17.81 -43.28 41.65
N ALA A 12 17.34 -43.14 42.89
CA ALA A 12 16.29 -42.19 43.25
C ALA A 12 16.76 -40.72 43.04
N ILE A 13 17.97 -40.40 43.45
CA ILE A 13 18.55 -39.05 43.25
C ILE A 13 18.72 -38.74 41.77
N ALA A 14 19.24 -39.68 41.00
CA ALA A 14 19.38 -39.50 39.54
C ALA A 14 18.04 -39.26 38.85
N SER A 15 16.98 -39.97 39.27
CA SER A 15 15.61 -39.77 38.74
C SER A 15 15.05 -38.40 39.07
N VAL A 16 15.24 -37.90 40.28
CA VAL A 16 14.79 -36.55 40.69
C VAL A 16 15.55 -35.46 39.92
N VAL A 17 16.85 -35.59 39.80
CA VAL A 17 17.67 -34.63 39.02
C VAL A 17 17.26 -34.66 37.56
N GLY A 18 17.05 -35.84 36.98
CA GLY A 18 16.55 -36.00 35.60
C GLY A 18 15.19 -35.33 35.39
N ALA A 19 14.26 -35.49 36.31
CA ALA A 19 12.95 -34.86 36.27
C ALA A 19 13.04 -33.32 36.32
N ILE A 20 13.89 -32.78 37.20
CA ILE A 20 14.11 -31.32 37.30
C ILE A 20 14.70 -30.75 36.01
N VAL A 21 15.70 -31.43 35.43
CA VAL A 21 16.32 -31.02 34.16
C VAL A 21 15.30 -31.05 33.02
N ALA A 22 14.51 -32.11 32.90
CA ALA A 22 13.49 -32.25 31.90
C ALA A 22 12.40 -31.16 32.03
N PHE A 23 11.98 -30.84 33.25
CA PHE A 23 11.02 -29.77 33.52
C PHE A 23 11.57 -28.40 33.12
N ASN A 24 12.82 -28.09 33.44
CA ASN A 24 13.46 -26.85 33.06
C ASN A 24 13.63 -26.73 31.53
N GLN A 25 14.00 -27.82 30.85
CA GLN A 25 14.10 -27.86 29.40
C GLN A 25 12.72 -27.62 28.73
N LYS A 26 11.67 -28.25 29.25
CA LYS A 26 10.30 -28.02 28.75
C LYS A 26 9.90 -26.57 28.92
N LYS A 27 10.12 -25.96 30.07
CA LYS A 27 9.81 -24.54 30.32
C LYS A 27 10.60 -23.63 29.40
N GLN A 28 11.90 -23.87 29.20
CA GLN A 28 12.72 -23.10 28.24
C GLN A 28 12.21 -23.23 26.79
N ALA A 29 11.78 -24.42 26.38
CA ALA A 29 11.20 -24.65 25.06
C ALA A 29 9.87 -23.92 24.88
N GLU A 30 9.01 -23.91 25.91
CA GLU A 30 7.74 -23.15 25.88
C GLU A 30 7.98 -21.63 25.80
N ASP A 31 8.92 -21.11 26.58
CA ASP A 31 9.30 -19.71 26.59
C ASP A 31 9.93 -19.29 25.24
N ALA A 32 10.80 -20.12 24.66
CA ALA A 32 11.38 -19.92 23.35
C ALA A 32 10.29 -19.92 22.23
N LYS A 33 9.33 -20.84 22.34
CA LYS A 33 8.19 -20.89 21.41
C LYS A 33 7.36 -19.60 21.47
N LYS A 34 6.98 -19.14 22.67
CA LYS A 34 6.25 -17.88 22.87
C LYS A 34 7.02 -16.67 22.35
N ALA A 35 8.32 -16.61 22.60
CA ALA A 35 9.19 -15.55 22.08
C ALA A 35 9.23 -15.55 20.54
N THR A 36 9.29 -16.75 19.93
CA THR A 36 9.27 -16.89 18.47
C THR A 36 7.94 -16.46 17.86
N GLU A 37 6.82 -16.84 18.47
CA GLU A 37 5.48 -16.43 18.06
C GLU A 37 5.32 -14.89 18.17
N ALA A 38 5.72 -14.30 19.28
CA ALA A 38 5.69 -12.85 19.47
C ALA A 38 6.58 -12.10 18.46
N ALA A 39 7.77 -12.61 18.17
CA ALA A 39 8.66 -12.04 17.16
C ALA A 39 8.07 -12.14 15.74
N ARG A 40 7.41 -13.26 15.44
CA ARG A 40 6.69 -13.44 14.17
C ARG A 40 5.55 -12.43 14.01
N ASP A 41 4.71 -12.29 15.04
CA ASP A 41 3.58 -11.35 15.01
C ASP A 41 4.05 -9.90 14.90
N ALA A 42 5.11 -9.54 15.63
CA ALA A 42 5.74 -8.22 15.49
C ALA A 42 6.29 -7.99 14.08
N THR A 43 6.88 -9.00 13.46
CA THR A 43 7.40 -8.93 12.09
C THR A 43 6.27 -8.75 11.08
N ILE A 44 5.15 -9.46 11.23
CA ILE A 44 3.97 -9.33 10.38
C ILE A 44 3.40 -7.91 10.50
N ALA A 45 3.20 -7.43 11.72
CA ALA A 45 2.69 -6.08 11.97
C ALA A 45 3.62 -4.98 11.40
N ALA A 46 4.93 -5.13 11.57
CA ALA A 46 5.90 -4.20 10.99
C ALA A 46 5.86 -4.21 9.45
N LYS A 47 5.72 -5.38 8.83
CA LYS A 47 5.58 -5.53 7.38
C LYS A 47 4.31 -4.88 6.86
N GLU A 48 3.18 -5.07 7.54
CA GLU A 48 1.90 -4.43 7.17
C GLU A 48 2.00 -2.91 7.24
N LYS A 49 2.56 -2.36 8.32
CA LYS A 49 2.80 -0.91 8.45
C LYS A 49 3.72 -0.38 7.36
N PHE A 50 4.77 -1.11 7.02
CA PHE A 50 5.68 -0.72 5.95
C PHE A 50 4.97 -0.63 4.59
N PHE A 51 4.14 -1.64 4.24
CA PHE A 51 3.35 -1.60 3.01
C PHE A 51 2.33 -0.47 2.99
N GLN A 52 1.65 -0.21 4.12
CA GLN A 52 0.71 0.90 4.23
C GLN A 52 1.40 2.25 4.02
N ASN A 53 2.61 2.44 4.58
CA ASN A 53 3.40 3.66 4.39
C ASN A 53 3.79 3.86 2.92
N ILE A 54 4.27 2.81 2.24
CA ILE A 54 4.59 2.87 0.80
C ILE A 54 3.35 3.28 0.00
N GLN A 55 2.22 2.64 0.23
CA GLN A 55 0.97 2.99 -0.44
C GLN A 55 0.57 4.44 -0.19
N TYR A 56 0.70 4.91 1.05
CA TYR A 56 0.40 6.31 1.40
C TYR A 56 1.27 7.28 0.61
N GLU A 57 2.59 7.05 0.55
CA GLU A 57 3.52 7.89 -0.20
C GLU A 57 3.23 7.89 -1.71
N ASP A 58 2.94 6.72 -2.29
CA ASP A 58 2.65 6.60 -3.71
C ASP A 58 1.36 7.33 -4.09
N PHE A 59 0.31 7.21 -3.26
CA PHE A 59 -0.91 8.00 -3.46
C PHE A 59 -0.69 9.51 -3.24
N ALA A 60 0.21 9.92 -2.33
CA ALA A 60 0.57 11.32 -2.15
C ALA A 60 1.28 11.89 -3.39
N LYS A 61 2.17 11.12 -3.99
CA LYS A 61 2.84 11.49 -5.26
C LYS A 61 1.81 11.59 -6.37
N PHE A 62 0.95 10.58 -6.51
CA PHE A 62 -0.07 10.57 -7.55
C PHE A 62 -1.09 11.72 -7.39
N LYS A 63 -1.48 12.06 -6.16
CA LYS A 63 -2.32 13.25 -5.91
C LYS A 63 -1.71 14.52 -6.46
N LYS A 64 -0.41 14.75 -6.25
CA LYS A 64 0.30 15.91 -6.82
C LYS A 64 0.25 15.92 -8.35
N GLU A 65 0.34 14.75 -8.99
CA GLU A 65 0.20 14.64 -10.43
C GLU A 65 -1.23 14.95 -10.90
N CYS A 66 -2.27 14.53 -10.15
CA CYS A 66 -3.64 14.93 -10.41
C CYS A 66 -3.81 16.45 -10.36
N ASP A 67 -3.29 17.09 -9.31
CA ASP A 67 -3.40 18.54 -9.13
C ASP A 67 -2.66 19.30 -10.24
N LYS A 68 -1.47 18.84 -10.63
CA LYS A 68 -0.71 19.39 -11.76
C LYS A 68 -1.43 19.23 -13.09
N PHE A 69 -2.01 18.08 -13.34
CA PHE A 69 -2.76 17.83 -14.57
C PHE A 69 -4.08 18.63 -14.62
N CYS A 70 -4.78 18.77 -13.50
CA CYS A 70 -5.92 19.68 -13.37
C CYS A 70 -5.56 21.12 -13.78
N GLU A 71 -4.40 21.63 -13.35
CA GLU A 71 -3.96 22.97 -13.71
C GLU A 71 -3.66 23.08 -15.22
N THR A 72 -3.03 22.05 -15.81
CA THR A 72 -2.79 21.99 -17.24
C THR A 72 -4.10 22.04 -18.05
N LEU A 73 -5.10 21.23 -17.64
CA LEU A 73 -6.43 21.22 -18.29
C LEU A 73 -7.18 22.54 -18.07
N ARG A 74 -7.07 23.18 -16.91
CA ARG A 74 -7.67 24.47 -16.60
C ARG A 74 -7.13 25.57 -17.51
N LEU A 75 -5.82 25.60 -17.70
CA LEU A 75 -5.18 26.56 -18.62
C LEU A 75 -5.60 26.33 -20.06
N ALA A 76 -5.68 25.06 -20.48
CA ALA A 76 -6.15 24.72 -21.82
C ALA A 76 -7.62 25.12 -22.05
N SER A 77 -8.52 24.81 -21.08
CA SER A 77 -9.94 25.13 -21.17
C SER A 77 -10.25 26.65 -21.18
N SER A 78 -9.34 27.46 -20.63
CA SER A 78 -9.49 28.93 -20.59
C SER A 78 -9.00 29.65 -21.85
N GLY A 79 -8.55 28.91 -22.86
CA GLY A 79 -7.97 29.50 -24.08
C GLY A 79 -6.60 30.15 -23.86
N LYS A 80 -6.07 30.10 -22.65
CA LYS A 80 -4.72 30.58 -22.32
C LYS A 80 -3.67 29.50 -22.60
N GLN A 81 -3.75 28.87 -23.76
CA GLN A 81 -2.66 27.98 -24.17
C GLN A 81 -1.39 28.81 -24.31
N ALA A 82 -0.34 28.34 -23.64
CA ALA A 82 0.97 28.96 -23.79
C ALA A 82 1.34 28.95 -25.29
N GLN A 83 1.59 30.11 -25.86
CA GLN A 83 2.09 30.26 -27.21
C GLN A 83 3.29 29.32 -27.41
N GLY A 84 3.22 28.40 -28.37
CA GLY A 84 4.28 27.46 -28.71
C GLY A 84 4.07 25.99 -28.31
N ARG A 85 2.96 25.60 -27.70
CA ARG A 85 2.67 24.16 -27.44
C ARG A 85 2.08 23.51 -28.69
N SER A 86 2.57 22.32 -29.08
CA SER A 86 2.07 21.56 -30.21
C SER A 86 0.62 21.13 -30.00
N LYS A 87 -0.14 20.94 -31.10
CA LYS A 87 -1.54 20.45 -31.07
C LYS A 87 -1.70 19.15 -30.26
N ASN A 88 -0.65 18.34 -30.17
CA ASN A 88 -0.67 17.04 -29.49
C ASN A 88 -0.21 17.13 -28.00
N TYR A 89 0.02 18.35 -27.49
CA TYR A 89 0.54 18.50 -26.11
C TYR A 89 -0.40 17.91 -25.06
N LEU A 90 -1.69 18.22 -25.13
CA LEU A 90 -2.68 17.74 -24.16
C LEU A 90 -2.84 16.21 -24.22
N GLU A 91 -2.81 15.64 -25.42
CA GLU A 91 -2.84 14.19 -25.58
C GLU A 91 -1.62 13.53 -24.91
N SER A 92 -0.43 14.06 -25.15
CA SER A 92 0.80 13.56 -24.53
C SER A 92 0.76 13.68 -23.01
N GLU A 93 0.23 14.78 -22.46
CA GLU A 93 0.10 14.94 -21.01
C GLU A 93 -0.97 14.00 -20.42
N LEU A 94 -2.10 13.79 -21.13
CA LEU A 94 -3.11 12.80 -20.74
C LEU A 94 -2.53 11.38 -20.75
N GLU A 95 -1.75 11.01 -21.76
CA GLU A 95 -1.10 9.71 -21.83
C GLU A 95 -0.14 9.47 -20.65
N LYS A 96 0.69 10.45 -20.34
CA LYS A 96 1.58 10.38 -19.16
C LYS A 96 0.77 10.26 -17.87
N PHE A 97 -0.33 11.01 -17.76
CA PHE A 97 -1.20 10.96 -16.59
C PHE A 97 -1.88 9.59 -16.45
N VAL A 98 -2.40 9.02 -17.54
CA VAL A 98 -3.04 7.69 -17.55
C VAL A 98 -2.01 6.59 -17.20
N THR A 99 -0.78 6.71 -17.65
CA THR A 99 0.31 5.79 -17.25
C THR A 99 0.54 5.84 -15.74
N LYS A 100 0.65 7.03 -15.14
CA LYS A 100 0.80 7.19 -13.69
C LYS A 100 -0.42 6.70 -12.90
N LEU A 101 -1.63 6.86 -13.45
CA LEU A 101 -2.84 6.28 -12.86
C LEU A 101 -2.79 4.75 -12.85
N ASN A 102 -2.29 4.13 -13.92
CA ASN A 102 -2.11 2.67 -13.97
C ASN A 102 -1.11 2.18 -12.92
N ASP A 103 -0.02 2.92 -12.68
CA ASP A 103 0.94 2.61 -11.61
C ASP A 103 0.27 2.71 -10.23
N ALA A 104 -0.54 3.74 -9.99
CA ALA A 104 -1.30 3.90 -8.76
C ALA A 104 -2.34 2.76 -8.56
N ILE A 105 -2.98 2.28 -9.62
CA ILE A 105 -3.90 1.12 -9.59
C ILE A 105 -3.16 -0.15 -9.19
N SER A 106 -1.94 -0.35 -9.70
CA SER A 106 -1.12 -1.52 -9.39
C SER A 106 -0.78 -1.63 -7.89
N ASN A 107 -0.68 -0.47 -7.22
CA ASN A 107 -0.40 -0.37 -5.79
C ASN A 107 -1.68 -0.34 -4.93
N ALA A 108 -2.86 -0.33 -5.55
CA ALA A 108 -4.15 -0.35 -4.87
C ALA A 108 -4.69 -1.77 -4.71
N SER A 109 -5.54 -1.98 -3.70
CA SER A 109 -6.23 -3.25 -3.47
C SER A 109 -7.72 -3.06 -3.21
N GLY A 110 -8.49 -4.13 -3.39
CA GLY A 110 -9.91 -4.18 -3.06
C GLY A 110 -10.76 -3.10 -3.77
N GLU A 111 -11.67 -2.50 -3.05
CA GLU A 111 -12.61 -1.49 -3.56
C GLU A 111 -11.91 -0.24 -4.11
N LYS A 112 -10.76 0.14 -3.53
CA LYS A 112 -9.97 1.29 -3.97
C LYS A 112 -9.48 1.07 -5.40
N ARG A 113 -8.98 -0.12 -5.71
CA ARG A 113 -8.53 -0.50 -7.05
C ARG A 113 -9.67 -0.41 -8.06
N LEU A 114 -10.84 -0.96 -7.76
CA LEU A 114 -12.00 -0.93 -8.65
C LEU A 114 -12.45 0.50 -8.98
N LYS A 115 -12.44 1.39 -7.98
CA LYS A 115 -12.75 2.82 -8.19
C LYS A 115 -11.76 3.50 -9.11
N LEU A 116 -10.46 3.25 -8.94
CA LEU A 116 -9.41 3.82 -9.80
C LEU A 116 -9.47 3.27 -11.23
N GLU A 117 -9.70 1.97 -11.41
CA GLU A 117 -9.85 1.33 -12.72
C GLU A 117 -11.02 1.92 -13.53
N LYS A 118 -12.11 2.31 -12.86
CA LYS A 118 -13.24 3.01 -13.54
C LYS A 118 -12.79 4.32 -14.19
N TYR A 119 -12.01 5.15 -13.46
CA TYR A 119 -11.49 6.40 -14.00
C TYR A 119 -10.43 6.18 -15.07
N TYR A 120 -9.58 5.15 -14.91
CA TYR A 120 -8.61 4.76 -15.92
C TYR A 120 -9.29 4.48 -17.27
N ARG A 121 -10.32 3.62 -17.27
CA ARG A 121 -11.07 3.30 -18.50
C ARG A 121 -11.72 4.55 -19.10
N LYS A 122 -12.37 5.38 -18.29
CA LYS A 122 -13.00 6.61 -18.75
C LYS A 122 -12.01 7.56 -19.42
N LEU A 123 -10.86 7.79 -18.79
CA LEU A 123 -9.82 8.66 -19.33
C LEU A 123 -9.17 8.08 -20.61
N GLN A 124 -9.08 6.76 -20.73
CA GLN A 124 -8.66 6.10 -21.97
C GLN A 124 -9.66 6.35 -23.11
N ASP A 125 -10.96 6.26 -22.83
CA ASP A 125 -12.02 6.48 -23.81
C ASP A 125 -12.11 7.97 -24.22
N ASP A 126 -11.72 8.89 -23.35
CA ASP A 126 -11.72 10.33 -23.62
C ASP A 126 -10.45 10.80 -24.37
N ARG A 127 -9.39 9.97 -24.43
CA ARG A 127 -8.14 10.30 -25.11
C ARG A 127 -8.32 10.80 -26.55
N PRO A 128 -9.06 10.11 -27.46
CA PRO A 128 -9.27 10.60 -28.82
C PRO A 128 -10.12 11.87 -28.90
N LYS A 129 -10.95 12.13 -27.89
CA LYS A 129 -11.78 13.32 -27.82
C LYS A 129 -10.98 14.57 -27.47
N VAL A 130 -9.95 14.43 -26.63
CA VAL A 130 -9.06 15.53 -26.24
C VAL A 130 -8.23 16.04 -27.43
N GLN A 131 -7.96 15.20 -28.43
CA GLN A 131 -7.32 15.60 -29.69
C GLN A 131 -8.12 16.64 -30.46
N SER A 132 -9.44 16.67 -30.29
CA SER A 132 -10.30 17.60 -31.00
C SER A 132 -10.25 19.04 -30.49
N ASP A 133 -9.47 19.34 -29.45
CA ASP A 133 -9.31 20.67 -28.81
C ASP A 133 -10.64 21.36 -28.44
N LYS A 134 -11.73 20.58 -28.32
CA LYS A 134 -13.03 21.14 -27.92
C LYS A 134 -13.01 21.48 -26.43
N THR A 135 -13.24 22.74 -26.12
CA THR A 135 -13.24 23.27 -24.73
C THR A 135 -14.18 22.49 -23.81
N GLU A 136 -15.33 22.01 -24.32
CA GLU A 136 -16.28 21.19 -23.53
C GLU A 136 -15.67 19.87 -23.11
N THR A 137 -15.03 19.16 -24.04
CA THR A 137 -14.37 17.88 -23.74
C THR A 137 -13.23 18.03 -22.72
N ILE A 138 -12.45 19.12 -22.87
CA ILE A 138 -11.37 19.42 -21.90
C ILE A 138 -11.96 19.69 -20.51
N LYS A 139 -13.12 20.35 -20.41
CA LYS A 139 -13.80 20.57 -19.12
C LYS A 139 -14.32 19.28 -18.52
N GLU A 140 -14.89 18.37 -19.32
CA GLU A 140 -15.33 17.05 -18.84
C GLU A 140 -14.17 16.24 -18.25
N VAL A 141 -13.05 16.17 -18.97
CA VAL A 141 -11.83 15.50 -18.47
C VAL A 141 -11.29 16.19 -17.21
N LEU A 142 -11.33 17.53 -17.13
CA LEU A 142 -10.92 18.27 -15.93
C LEU A 142 -11.78 17.90 -14.72
N ASP A 143 -13.10 17.79 -14.89
CA ASP A 143 -14.00 17.42 -13.80
C ASP A 143 -13.77 15.98 -13.35
N ASP A 144 -13.51 15.05 -14.25
CA ASP A 144 -13.15 13.68 -13.91
C ASP A 144 -11.83 13.60 -13.12
N VAL A 145 -10.81 14.34 -13.53
CA VAL A 145 -9.53 14.37 -12.81
C VAL A 145 -9.67 15.02 -11.43
N ARG A 146 -10.55 16.03 -11.29
CA ARG A 146 -10.86 16.62 -9.96
C ARG A 146 -11.53 15.62 -9.04
N VAL A 147 -12.50 14.85 -9.55
CA VAL A 147 -13.15 13.80 -8.74
C VAL A 147 -12.15 12.71 -8.37
N LEU A 148 -11.27 12.32 -9.29
CA LEU A 148 -10.19 11.38 -9.02
C LEU A 148 -9.23 11.92 -7.96
N SER A 149 -8.83 13.20 -8.02
CA SER A 149 -7.96 13.83 -6.99
C SER A 149 -8.61 13.78 -5.60
N ARG A 150 -9.92 14.00 -5.49
CA ARG A 150 -10.67 13.87 -4.22
C ARG A 150 -10.69 12.41 -3.73
N LEU A 151 -10.98 11.46 -4.62
CA LEU A 151 -10.94 10.04 -4.29
C LEU A 151 -9.57 9.61 -3.74
N ILE A 152 -8.48 10.09 -4.33
CA ILE A 152 -7.12 9.82 -3.84
C ILE A 152 -6.90 10.43 -2.45
N ALA A 153 -7.38 11.65 -2.20
CA ALA A 153 -7.31 12.28 -0.87
C ALA A 153 -8.07 11.45 0.18
N ASP A 154 -9.25 10.94 -0.15
CA ASP A 154 -10.04 10.08 0.75
C ASP A 154 -9.32 8.76 1.05
N ILE A 155 -8.70 8.14 0.03
CA ILE A 155 -7.87 6.94 0.19
C ILE A 155 -6.69 7.22 1.14
N GLN A 156 -6.02 8.36 1.01
CA GLN A 156 -4.92 8.77 1.87
C GLN A 156 -5.37 8.96 3.32
N MET A 157 -6.51 9.64 3.55
CA MET A 157 -7.05 9.83 4.89
C MET A 157 -7.37 8.50 5.57
N THR A 158 -8.00 7.58 4.84
CA THR A 158 -8.34 6.24 5.34
C THR A 158 -7.07 5.46 5.72
N ASN A 159 -6.03 5.52 4.91
CA ASN A 159 -4.76 4.85 5.19
C ASN A 159 -4.04 5.47 6.40
N LYS A 160 -4.14 6.79 6.61
CA LYS A 160 -3.55 7.50 7.76
C LYS A 160 -4.22 7.13 9.08
N LEU A 161 -5.53 6.90 9.09
CA LEU A 161 -6.28 6.53 10.29
C LEU A 161 -6.07 5.07 10.72
N SER A 162 -5.53 4.23 9.83
CA SER A 162 -5.21 2.82 10.09
C SER A 162 -3.75 2.57 10.49
N LEU A 163 -2.92 3.62 10.57
CA LEU A 163 -1.54 3.60 11.05
C LEU A 163 -1.46 3.94 12.54
#